data_90c9fdc605745f1ae6c1259df8baa03c
#
_entry.id   90c9fdc605745f1ae6c1259df8baa03c
#
_cell.length_a   1.000
_cell.length_b   1.000
_cell.length_c   1.000
_cell.angle_alpha   90.00
_cell.angle_beta   90.00
_cell.angle_gamma   90.00
#
_symmetry.space_group_name_H-M   'P 1'
#
loop_
_entity.id
_entity.type
_entity.pdbx_description
1 polymer ?
#
loop_
_entity_poly.entity_id
_entity_poly.type
_entity_poly.pdbx_seq_one_letter_code
_entity_poly.pdbx_strand_id
1 'polypeptide(L)'
;MRRWIALLLFFSLLITPCALAEGVHVVGDNAGEVYCPEGSDAQTAQYVYRYQYPLLENTGETAQMINDFYDYLISDAKGFMIPMTYETLEVSPVQAYTSITSQVMCNNEDYFSVLVTTESFMGAETSQILAGHTFALQGGKAGTCISLPYLLGLLEADENDIWMQDRATAKANELVYGLVWSIIEEQKAEGIIAYYDDLTREELEAQFYPEEDFYLDENGNPVFYVQPSYIASSAEGVLTFPFTLEELLDEL
;
A
#
# COMPACT_ATOMS: atom_id res chain seq x y z
N MET A 1 -10.92 -55.67 46.36
CA MET A 1 -10.74 -54.24 46.26
C MET A 1 -9.46 -53.94 45.45
N ARG A 2 -9.61 -53.71 44.17
CA ARG A 2 -8.47 -53.38 43.28
C ARG A 2 -8.51 -51.86 43.02
N ARG A 3 -7.48 -51.14 43.53
CA ARG A 3 -7.26 -49.71 43.31
C ARG A 3 -6.56 -49.55 41.95
N TRP A 4 -7.25 -48.88 41.01
CA TRP A 4 -6.69 -48.41 39.74
C TRP A 4 -6.03 -47.08 40.00
N ILE A 5 -4.70 -47.01 39.87
CA ILE A 5 -3.96 -45.75 39.85
C ILE A 5 -3.95 -45.30 38.39
N ALA A 6 -4.67 -44.21 38.10
CA ALA A 6 -4.64 -43.54 36.81
C ALA A 6 -3.38 -42.66 36.74
N LEU A 7 -2.44 -43.05 35.91
CA LEU A 7 -1.25 -42.26 35.59
C LEU A 7 -1.62 -41.18 34.57
N LEU A 8 -1.78 -39.94 35.03
CA LEU A 8 -1.93 -38.76 34.18
C LEU A 8 -0.56 -38.38 33.60
N LEU A 9 -0.30 -38.78 32.38
CA LEU A 9 0.81 -38.27 31.56
C LEU A 9 0.46 -36.83 31.11
N PHE A 10 1.06 -35.85 31.75
CA PHE A 10 1.08 -34.48 31.27
C PHE A 10 2.02 -34.40 30.07
N PHE A 11 1.43 -34.41 28.88
CA PHE A 11 2.14 -34.01 27.65
C PHE A 11 2.24 -32.49 27.67
N SER A 12 3.34 -31.94 28.18
CA SER A 12 3.71 -30.56 27.94
C SER A 12 4.08 -30.43 26.46
N LEU A 13 3.14 -30.02 25.64
CA LEU A 13 3.45 -29.45 24.31
C LEU A 13 4.33 -28.23 24.58
N LEU A 14 5.62 -28.38 24.33
CA LEU A 14 6.51 -27.27 24.09
C LEU A 14 6.08 -26.68 22.74
N ILE A 15 5.18 -25.71 22.80
CA ILE A 15 4.97 -24.77 21.71
C ILE A 15 6.27 -23.96 21.69
N THR A 16 7.24 -24.41 20.88
CA THR A 16 8.29 -23.52 20.43
C THR A 16 7.57 -22.40 19.67
N PRO A 17 7.69 -21.14 20.11
CA PRO A 17 7.26 -20.06 19.24
C PRO A 17 8.07 -20.25 17.96
N CYS A 18 7.39 -20.50 16.84
CA CYS A 18 7.97 -20.30 15.54
C CYS A 18 8.34 -18.82 15.55
N ALA A 19 9.62 -18.51 15.68
CA ALA A 19 10.08 -17.16 15.43
C ALA A 19 9.73 -16.92 13.96
N LEU A 20 8.66 -16.16 13.73
CA LEU A 20 8.46 -15.55 12.44
C LEU A 20 9.76 -14.82 12.16
N ALA A 21 10.37 -15.11 11.03
CA ALA A 21 11.60 -14.42 10.63
C ALA A 21 11.28 -12.93 10.66
N GLU A 22 12.01 -12.20 11.50
CA GLU A 22 11.76 -10.79 11.72
C GLU A 22 12.24 -10.03 10.48
N GLY A 23 11.33 -9.26 9.88
CA GLY A 23 11.65 -8.27 8.87
C GLY A 23 12.46 -7.10 9.45
N VAL A 24 12.23 -5.90 8.97
CA VAL A 24 12.87 -4.68 9.50
C VAL A 24 12.21 -4.23 10.81
N HIS A 25 13.00 -3.67 11.73
CA HIS A 25 12.49 -3.21 13.02
C HIS A 25 11.91 -1.78 12.90
N VAL A 26 10.58 -1.64 13.08
CA VAL A 26 9.89 -0.35 13.12
C VAL A 26 10.00 0.23 14.52
N VAL A 27 10.61 1.43 14.65
CA VAL A 27 10.83 2.08 15.95
C VAL A 27 9.83 3.18 16.26
N GLY A 28 9.00 3.55 15.28
CA GLY A 28 7.99 4.60 15.43
C GLY A 28 7.59 5.19 14.09
N ASP A 29 7.22 6.47 14.11
CA ASP A 29 6.79 7.20 12.93
C ASP A 29 7.69 8.40 12.67
N ASN A 30 8.02 8.63 11.39
CA ASN A 30 8.53 9.90 10.88
C ASN A 30 7.30 10.76 10.55
N ALA A 31 6.90 11.62 11.48
CA ALA A 31 5.67 12.39 11.39
C ALA A 31 5.93 13.90 11.56
N GLY A 32 5.07 14.72 10.94
CA GLY A 32 5.14 16.15 11.08
C GLY A 32 3.99 16.90 10.44
N GLU A 33 4.01 18.21 10.64
CA GLU A 33 3.02 19.14 10.08
C GLU A 33 3.71 20.35 9.43
N VAL A 34 3.11 20.85 8.37
CA VAL A 34 3.51 22.09 7.70
C VAL A 34 2.26 22.98 7.58
N TYR A 35 2.42 24.23 8.00
CA TYR A 35 1.34 25.21 7.99
C TYR A 35 1.59 26.28 6.92
N CYS A 36 0.57 26.58 6.14
CA CYS A 36 0.63 27.66 5.12
C CYS A 36 -0.44 28.75 5.38
N PRO A 37 -0.08 30.03 5.25
CA PRO A 37 1.25 30.54 4.86
C PRO A 37 2.33 30.32 5.94
N GLU A 38 3.59 30.48 5.56
CA GLU A 38 4.71 30.39 6.49
C GLU A 38 4.52 31.34 7.71
N GLY A 39 4.81 30.80 8.90
CA GLY A 39 4.65 31.53 10.17
C GLY A 39 3.24 31.43 10.77
N SER A 40 2.30 30.75 10.10
CA SER A 40 1.00 30.40 10.69
C SER A 40 1.12 29.19 11.64
N ASP A 41 0.08 28.95 12.42
CA ASP A 41 -0.08 27.82 13.31
C ASP A 41 -1.39 27.04 12.99
N ALA A 42 -1.69 26.00 13.75
CA ALA A 42 -2.85 25.16 13.53
C ALA A 42 -4.20 25.92 13.50
N GLN A 43 -4.28 27.12 14.11
CA GLN A 43 -5.50 27.91 14.20
C GLN A 43 -5.59 28.99 13.09
N THR A 44 -4.45 29.43 12.56
CA THR A 44 -4.33 30.54 11.63
C THR A 44 -3.97 30.10 10.21
N ALA A 45 -3.50 28.86 10.03
CA ALA A 45 -3.17 28.31 8.74
C ALA A 45 -4.41 28.21 7.84
N GLN A 46 -4.23 28.54 6.55
CA GLN A 46 -5.24 28.35 5.50
C GLN A 46 -5.16 26.92 4.93
N TYR A 47 -3.95 26.35 4.93
CA TYR A 47 -3.69 24.99 4.53
C TYR A 47 -2.75 24.31 5.53
N VAL A 48 -3.06 23.04 5.84
CA VAL A 48 -2.23 22.19 6.73
C VAL A 48 -1.88 20.91 6.01
N TYR A 49 -0.61 20.60 5.91
CA TYR A 49 -0.12 19.32 5.42
C TYR A 49 0.43 18.51 6.60
N ARG A 50 -0.12 17.31 6.82
CA ARG A 50 0.29 16.35 7.84
C ARG A 50 0.82 15.10 7.19
N TYR A 51 1.87 14.52 7.76
CA TYR A 51 2.39 13.26 7.28
C TYR A 51 2.81 12.36 8.44
N GLN A 52 2.66 11.06 8.22
CA GLN A 52 3.08 10.00 9.14
C GLN A 52 3.51 8.79 8.30
N TYR A 53 4.82 8.50 8.28
CA TYR A 53 5.41 7.36 7.63
C TYR A 53 6.13 6.47 8.65
N PRO A 54 6.32 5.16 8.40
CA PRO A 54 7.07 4.33 9.33
C PRO A 54 8.53 4.79 9.41
N LEU A 55 9.09 4.73 10.63
CA LEU A 55 10.51 4.96 10.89
C LEU A 55 11.15 3.64 11.30
N LEU A 56 12.15 3.20 10.54
CA LEU A 56 12.88 1.98 10.80
C LEU A 56 14.13 2.24 11.63
N GLU A 57 14.48 1.29 12.51
CA GLU A 57 15.77 1.29 13.18
C GLU A 57 16.88 1.14 12.13
N ASN A 58 17.85 2.06 12.17
CA ASN A 58 18.96 2.07 11.21
C ASN A 58 19.99 0.99 11.52
N THR A 59 19.61 -0.28 11.30
CA THR A 59 20.43 -1.47 11.57
C THR A 59 21.23 -1.95 10.36
N GLY A 60 21.04 -1.33 9.17
CA GLY A 60 21.71 -1.72 7.92
C GLY A 60 21.29 -0.90 6.73
N GLU A 61 21.93 -1.16 5.58
CA GLU A 61 21.72 -0.42 4.34
C GLU A 61 20.26 -0.48 3.86
N THR A 62 19.61 -1.66 3.94
CA THR A 62 18.21 -1.86 3.56
C THR A 62 17.25 -0.94 4.33
N ALA A 63 17.35 -0.91 5.67
CA ALA A 63 16.52 -0.04 6.50
C ALA A 63 16.82 1.45 6.24
N GLN A 64 18.09 1.80 6.00
CA GLN A 64 18.47 3.16 5.65
C GLN A 64 17.84 3.58 4.32
N MET A 65 17.88 2.74 3.27
CA MET A 65 17.30 3.05 1.97
C MET A 65 15.78 3.27 2.06
N ILE A 66 15.07 2.49 2.87
CA ILE A 66 13.63 2.66 3.09
C ILE A 66 13.34 3.98 3.84
N ASN A 67 14.12 4.33 4.86
CA ASN A 67 14.00 5.62 5.54
C ASN A 67 14.29 6.78 4.59
N ASP A 68 15.35 6.69 3.76
CA ASP A 68 15.72 7.71 2.76
C ASP A 68 14.61 7.89 1.71
N PHE A 69 13.89 6.83 1.33
CA PHE A 69 12.72 6.92 0.45
C PHE A 69 11.62 7.79 1.06
N TYR A 70 11.26 7.59 2.33
CA TYR A 70 10.25 8.42 3.00
C TYR A 70 10.73 9.85 3.26
N ASP A 71 12.01 10.03 3.61
CA ASP A 71 12.61 11.36 3.75
C ASP A 71 12.59 12.12 2.41
N TYR A 72 12.82 11.43 1.29
CA TYR A 72 12.67 12.00 -0.05
C TYR A 72 11.23 12.47 -0.31
N LEU A 73 10.22 11.63 -0.04
CA LEU A 73 8.80 12.01 -0.22
C LEU A 73 8.43 13.24 0.61
N ILE A 74 8.89 13.30 1.88
CA ILE A 74 8.65 14.45 2.76
C ILE A 74 9.35 15.71 2.21
N SER A 75 10.57 15.57 1.74
CA SER A 75 11.35 16.68 1.18
C SER A 75 10.74 17.23 -0.10
N ASP A 76 10.31 16.33 -1.01
CA ASP A 76 9.62 16.69 -2.25
C ASP A 76 8.29 17.40 -1.97
N ALA A 77 7.49 16.87 -1.03
CA ALA A 77 6.25 17.52 -0.62
C ALA A 77 6.49 18.93 -0.10
N LYS A 78 7.49 19.14 0.76
CA LYS A 78 7.83 20.45 1.31
C LYS A 78 8.38 21.43 0.26
N GLY A 79 9.15 20.91 -0.69
CA GLY A 79 9.79 21.72 -1.72
C GLY A 79 8.89 22.09 -2.89
N PHE A 80 7.92 21.23 -3.20
CA PHE A 80 7.14 21.37 -4.42
C PHE A 80 5.61 21.23 -4.20
N MET A 81 5.14 20.09 -3.65
CA MET A 81 3.71 19.81 -3.57
C MET A 81 2.93 20.77 -2.68
N ILE A 82 3.46 21.07 -1.49
CA ILE A 82 2.80 21.99 -0.53
C ILE A 82 2.71 23.41 -1.08
N PRO A 83 3.80 24.05 -1.58
CA PRO A 83 3.73 25.37 -2.19
C PRO A 83 2.75 25.43 -3.36
N MET A 84 2.82 24.45 -4.28
CA MET A 84 1.95 24.39 -5.46
C MET A 84 0.46 24.28 -5.05
N THR A 85 0.16 23.38 -4.10
CA THR A 85 -1.21 23.20 -3.59
C THR A 85 -1.72 24.49 -2.95
N TYR A 86 -0.90 25.13 -2.10
CA TYR A 86 -1.28 26.37 -1.41
C TYR A 86 -1.51 27.53 -2.38
N GLU A 87 -0.70 27.68 -3.42
CA GLU A 87 -0.83 28.72 -4.45
C GLU A 87 -2.13 28.56 -5.28
N THR A 88 -2.63 27.35 -5.41
CA THR A 88 -3.87 27.06 -6.18
C THR A 88 -5.14 27.10 -5.33
N LEU A 89 -5.02 27.21 -4.00
CA LEU A 89 -6.19 27.27 -3.13
C LEU A 89 -7.00 28.55 -3.36
N GLU A 90 -8.30 28.36 -3.56
CA GLU A 90 -9.23 29.47 -3.50
C GLU A 90 -9.37 29.96 -2.05
N VAL A 91 -9.60 31.27 -1.89
CA VAL A 91 -9.84 31.83 -0.56
C VAL A 91 -11.13 31.26 0.01
N SER A 92 -11.00 30.40 1.00
CA SER A 92 -12.12 29.75 1.70
C SER A 92 -12.12 30.12 3.18
N PRO A 93 -13.30 30.27 3.83
CA PRO A 93 -13.38 30.41 5.28
C PRO A 93 -13.06 29.09 6.02
N VAL A 94 -12.98 27.98 5.31
CA VAL A 94 -12.68 26.67 5.88
C VAL A 94 -11.22 26.32 5.58
N GLN A 95 -10.51 25.88 6.60
CA GLN A 95 -9.11 25.43 6.47
C GLN A 95 -9.02 24.20 5.58
N ALA A 96 -8.22 24.29 4.53
CA ALA A 96 -7.88 23.14 3.69
C ALA A 96 -6.81 22.28 4.35
N TYR A 97 -6.79 20.97 4.03
CA TYR A 97 -5.74 20.08 4.53
C TYR A 97 -5.43 18.94 3.57
N THR A 98 -4.22 18.41 3.71
CA THR A 98 -3.82 17.07 3.28
C THR A 98 -3.26 16.33 4.47
N SER A 99 -3.72 15.11 4.69
CA SER A 99 -3.28 14.24 5.78
C SER A 99 -2.83 12.90 5.22
N ILE A 100 -1.56 12.57 5.40
CA ILE A 100 -0.98 11.30 5.01
C ILE A 100 -0.79 10.43 6.24
N THR A 101 -1.36 9.24 6.20
CA THR A 101 -1.18 8.19 7.22
C THR A 101 -0.65 6.94 6.56
N SER A 102 0.09 6.13 7.31
CA SER A 102 0.63 4.86 6.82
C SER A 102 0.34 3.72 7.77
N GLN A 103 0.17 2.54 7.21
CA GLN A 103 0.00 1.30 7.95
C GLN A 103 0.93 0.23 7.38
N VAL A 104 1.71 -0.41 8.26
CA VAL A 104 2.53 -1.57 7.86
C VAL A 104 1.59 -2.75 7.68
N MET A 105 1.55 -3.30 6.47
CA MET A 105 0.68 -4.41 6.07
C MET A 105 1.42 -5.74 6.06
N CYS A 106 2.70 -5.74 5.64
CA CYS A 106 3.59 -6.88 5.66
C CYS A 106 4.95 -6.48 6.23
N ASN A 107 5.52 -7.33 7.07
CA ASN A 107 6.88 -7.18 7.57
C ASN A 107 7.46 -8.57 7.88
N ASN A 108 7.99 -9.23 6.87
CA ASN A 108 8.58 -10.55 6.96
C ASN A 108 10.04 -10.54 6.49
N GLU A 109 10.68 -11.69 6.32
CA GLU A 109 12.09 -11.76 5.91
C GLU A 109 12.36 -11.28 4.48
N ASP A 110 11.35 -11.33 3.60
CA ASP A 110 11.49 -11.02 2.17
C ASP A 110 10.98 -9.62 1.82
N TYR A 111 9.92 -9.15 2.53
CA TYR A 111 9.21 -7.93 2.15
C TYR A 111 8.83 -7.07 3.33
N PHE A 112 8.86 -5.75 3.09
CA PHE A 112 8.25 -4.73 3.93
C PHE A 112 7.23 -3.96 3.09
N SER A 113 5.94 -4.10 3.39
CA SER A 113 4.87 -3.47 2.62
C SER A 113 4.04 -2.53 3.48
N VAL A 114 3.80 -1.34 2.98
CA VAL A 114 3.11 -0.24 3.66
C VAL A 114 1.98 0.26 2.78
N LEU A 115 0.78 0.35 3.33
CA LEU A 115 -0.33 1.05 2.71
C LEU A 115 -0.36 2.49 3.23
N VAL A 116 -0.24 3.43 2.31
CA VAL A 116 -0.32 4.87 2.58
C VAL A 116 -1.68 5.38 2.15
N THR A 117 -2.33 6.13 3.03
CA THR A 117 -3.60 6.79 2.76
C THR A 117 -3.39 8.30 2.80
N THR A 118 -3.71 8.96 1.71
CA THR A 118 -3.75 10.42 1.61
C THR A 118 -5.20 10.87 1.62
N GLU A 119 -5.59 11.61 2.65
CA GLU A 119 -6.88 12.29 2.73
C GLU A 119 -6.68 13.78 2.48
N SER A 120 -7.49 14.37 1.63
CA SER A 120 -7.40 15.80 1.29
C SER A 120 -8.78 16.46 1.29
N PHE A 121 -8.85 17.66 1.86
CA PHE A 121 -10.01 18.55 1.80
C PHE A 121 -9.56 19.92 1.29
N MET A 122 -10.06 20.32 0.14
CA MET A 122 -9.68 21.59 -0.52
C MET A 122 -10.84 22.60 -0.53
N GLY A 123 -11.74 22.52 0.47
CA GLY A 123 -12.82 23.47 0.66
C GLY A 123 -14.20 23.01 0.17
N ALA A 124 -14.32 21.88 -0.50
CA ALA A 124 -15.58 21.33 -1.00
C ALA A 124 -15.84 19.92 -0.45
N GLU A 125 -15.17 18.92 -0.99
CA GLU A 125 -15.33 17.52 -0.63
C GLU A 125 -14.01 16.94 -0.12
N THR A 126 -14.11 15.93 0.72
CA THR A 126 -12.95 15.13 1.13
C THR A 126 -12.67 14.06 0.07
N SER A 127 -11.45 14.00 -0.40
CA SER A 127 -10.96 12.93 -1.27
C SER A 127 -9.99 12.03 -0.53
N GLN A 128 -9.93 10.78 -0.95
CA GLN A 128 -9.00 9.79 -0.42
C GLN A 128 -8.27 9.11 -1.59
N ILE A 129 -6.96 8.95 -1.44
CA ILE A 129 -6.10 8.23 -2.38
C ILE A 129 -5.22 7.25 -1.59
N LEU A 130 -5.04 6.05 -2.13
CA LEU A 130 -4.16 5.03 -1.56
C LEU A 130 -2.89 4.91 -2.40
N ALA A 131 -1.80 4.53 -1.75
CA ALA A 131 -0.56 4.12 -2.40
C ALA A 131 0.06 2.94 -1.65
N GLY A 132 0.39 1.87 -2.37
CA GLY A 132 1.12 0.72 -1.83
C GLY A 132 2.62 0.92 -2.03
N HIS A 133 3.38 0.85 -0.95
CA HIS A 133 4.85 0.86 -1.01
C HIS A 133 5.37 -0.49 -0.55
N THR A 134 5.75 -1.34 -1.49
CA THR A 134 6.29 -2.67 -1.21
C THR A 134 7.79 -2.70 -1.48
N PHE A 135 8.59 -2.94 -0.45
CA PHE A 135 10.05 -3.00 -0.51
C PHE A 135 10.53 -4.44 -0.44
N ALA A 136 11.47 -4.81 -1.31
CA ALA A 136 12.23 -6.03 -1.12
C ALA A 136 13.21 -5.85 0.04
N LEU A 137 13.34 -6.86 0.90
CA LEU A 137 14.32 -6.84 1.99
C LEU A 137 15.58 -7.63 1.66
N GLN A 138 15.53 -8.43 0.59
CA GLN A 138 16.62 -9.29 0.16
C GLN A 138 16.92 -9.16 -1.34
N GLY A 139 18.04 -9.73 -1.77
CA GLY A 139 18.42 -9.78 -3.18
C GLY A 139 18.93 -8.43 -3.73
N GLY A 140 18.97 -8.34 -5.06
CA GLY A 140 19.53 -7.17 -5.78
C GLY A 140 18.68 -5.89 -5.69
N LYS A 141 17.45 -5.99 -5.19
CA LYS A 141 16.54 -4.83 -4.96
C LYS A 141 16.31 -4.54 -3.48
N ALA A 142 17.10 -5.13 -2.58
CA ALA A 142 16.95 -4.91 -1.15
C ALA A 142 16.94 -3.39 -0.82
N GLY A 143 15.93 -2.96 -0.06
CA GLY A 143 15.71 -1.55 0.31
C GLY A 143 15.03 -0.68 -0.76
N THR A 144 14.72 -1.22 -1.95
CA THR A 144 14.00 -0.46 -2.99
C THR A 144 12.54 -0.88 -3.07
N CYS A 145 11.67 0.07 -3.40
CA CYS A 145 10.27 -0.20 -3.73
C CYS A 145 10.21 -1.01 -5.02
N ILE A 146 9.42 -2.09 -5.01
CA ILE A 146 9.27 -3.02 -6.13
C ILE A 146 7.87 -2.94 -6.72
N SER A 147 7.79 -3.15 -8.02
CA SER A 147 6.52 -3.27 -8.76
C SER A 147 6.05 -4.73 -8.85
N LEU A 148 4.80 -4.92 -9.26
CA LEU A 148 4.20 -6.24 -9.47
C LEU A 148 5.02 -7.14 -10.42
N PRO A 149 5.53 -6.67 -11.60
CA PRO A 149 6.33 -7.51 -12.47
C PRO A 149 7.59 -8.09 -11.80
N TYR A 150 8.20 -7.33 -10.88
CA TYR A 150 9.33 -7.83 -10.10
C TYR A 150 8.87 -8.88 -9.08
N LEU A 151 7.78 -8.62 -8.35
CA LEU A 151 7.19 -9.55 -7.39
C LEU A 151 6.85 -10.91 -8.04
N LEU A 152 6.36 -10.88 -9.28
CA LEU A 152 6.02 -12.07 -10.07
C LEU A 152 7.23 -12.74 -10.76
N GLY A 153 8.45 -12.24 -10.56
CA GLY A 153 9.65 -12.80 -11.19
C GLY A 153 9.71 -12.61 -12.72
N LEU A 154 8.96 -11.66 -13.26
CA LEU A 154 8.98 -11.30 -14.69
C LEU A 154 10.11 -10.32 -15.04
N LEU A 155 10.73 -9.71 -14.02
CA LEU A 155 11.86 -8.80 -14.14
C LEU A 155 13.00 -9.23 -13.21
N GLU A 156 14.23 -9.19 -13.74
CA GLU A 156 15.43 -9.36 -12.94
C GLU A 156 15.80 -8.04 -12.21
N ALA A 157 16.58 -8.16 -11.14
CA ALA A 157 16.95 -7.01 -10.31
C ALA A 157 17.74 -5.91 -11.06
N ASP A 158 18.50 -6.29 -12.07
CA ASP A 158 19.37 -5.42 -12.87
C ASP A 158 18.83 -5.17 -14.29
N GLU A 159 17.57 -5.53 -14.56
CA GLU A 159 16.96 -5.29 -15.88
C GLU A 159 16.79 -3.79 -16.13
N ASN A 160 17.52 -3.29 -17.14
CA ASN A 160 17.51 -1.89 -17.55
C ASN A 160 16.93 -1.67 -18.96
N ASP A 161 16.53 -2.74 -19.65
CA ASP A 161 15.89 -2.64 -20.97
C ASP A 161 14.42 -2.22 -20.79
N ILE A 162 14.11 -1.00 -21.21
CA ILE A 162 12.76 -0.43 -21.14
C ILE A 162 11.72 -1.32 -21.83
N TRP A 163 12.07 -1.92 -22.98
CA TRP A 163 11.16 -2.81 -23.70
C TRP A 163 10.83 -4.09 -22.93
N MET A 164 11.80 -4.60 -22.16
CA MET A 164 11.57 -5.75 -21.30
C MET A 164 10.71 -5.36 -20.11
N GLN A 165 10.95 -4.19 -19.50
CA GLN A 165 10.13 -3.66 -18.41
C GLN A 165 8.68 -3.46 -18.86
N ASP A 166 8.46 -2.77 -20.00
CA ASP A 166 7.11 -2.53 -20.56
C ASP A 166 6.37 -3.84 -20.83
N ARG A 167 7.05 -4.84 -21.39
CA ARG A 167 6.44 -6.15 -21.67
C ARG A 167 6.10 -6.92 -20.42
N ALA A 168 6.95 -6.88 -19.42
CA ALA A 168 6.73 -7.54 -18.13
C ALA A 168 5.54 -6.88 -17.40
N THR A 169 5.49 -5.55 -17.41
CA THR A 169 4.38 -4.77 -16.84
C THR A 169 3.08 -5.09 -17.57
N ALA A 170 3.05 -5.05 -18.90
CA ALA A 170 1.86 -5.38 -19.67
C ALA A 170 1.37 -6.81 -19.39
N LYS A 171 2.29 -7.79 -19.24
CA LYS A 171 1.93 -9.17 -18.93
C LYS A 171 1.35 -9.31 -17.52
N ALA A 172 1.97 -8.68 -16.52
CA ALA A 172 1.50 -8.68 -15.15
C ALA A 172 0.11 -8.03 -15.03
N ASN A 173 -0.07 -6.87 -15.66
CA ASN A 173 -1.33 -6.13 -15.62
C ASN A 173 -2.47 -6.90 -16.31
N GLU A 174 -2.23 -7.48 -17.49
CA GLU A 174 -3.24 -8.27 -18.21
C GLU A 174 -3.74 -9.45 -17.37
N LEU A 175 -2.84 -10.14 -16.67
CA LEU A 175 -3.20 -11.20 -15.74
C LEU A 175 -4.16 -10.68 -14.66
N VAL A 176 -3.77 -9.61 -13.97
CA VAL A 176 -4.56 -9.08 -12.85
C VAL A 176 -5.87 -8.47 -13.34
N TYR A 177 -5.90 -7.76 -14.47
CA TYR A 177 -7.14 -7.27 -15.07
C TYR A 177 -8.14 -8.40 -15.34
N GLY A 178 -7.67 -9.53 -15.89
CA GLY A 178 -8.53 -10.68 -16.14
C GLY A 178 -9.15 -11.25 -14.86
N LEU A 179 -8.33 -11.42 -13.83
CA LEU A 179 -8.76 -11.98 -12.55
C LEU A 179 -9.71 -11.02 -11.79
N VAL A 180 -9.35 -9.76 -11.69
CA VAL A 180 -10.16 -8.73 -11.01
C VAL A 180 -11.49 -8.54 -11.75
N TRP A 181 -11.48 -8.49 -13.09
CA TRP A 181 -12.71 -8.36 -13.87
C TRP A 181 -13.66 -9.54 -13.63
N SER A 182 -13.16 -10.77 -13.57
CA SER A 182 -13.98 -11.95 -13.28
C SER A 182 -14.66 -11.85 -11.91
N ILE A 183 -13.97 -11.34 -10.89
CA ILE A 183 -14.55 -11.09 -9.56
C ILE A 183 -15.62 -10.00 -9.63
N ILE A 184 -15.37 -8.91 -10.36
CA ILE A 184 -16.34 -7.84 -10.54
C ILE A 184 -17.61 -8.34 -11.21
N GLU A 185 -17.52 -9.16 -12.27
CA GLU A 185 -18.68 -9.74 -12.93
C GLU A 185 -19.50 -10.63 -12.00
N GLU A 186 -18.85 -11.45 -11.18
CA GLU A 186 -19.51 -12.28 -10.18
C GLU A 186 -20.23 -11.43 -9.14
N GLN A 187 -19.56 -10.44 -8.56
CA GLN A 187 -20.12 -9.53 -7.56
C GLN A 187 -21.28 -8.67 -8.12
N LYS A 188 -21.19 -8.24 -9.40
CA LYS A 188 -22.32 -7.58 -10.11
C LYS A 188 -23.51 -8.49 -10.25
N ALA A 189 -23.28 -9.76 -10.62
CA ALA A 189 -24.36 -10.74 -10.80
C ALA A 189 -25.07 -11.07 -9.48
N GLU A 190 -24.35 -11.06 -8.37
CA GLU A 190 -24.86 -11.32 -7.02
C GLU A 190 -25.40 -10.07 -6.32
N GLY A 191 -25.11 -8.87 -6.84
CA GLY A 191 -25.50 -7.59 -6.25
C GLY A 191 -24.82 -7.29 -4.92
N ILE A 192 -23.58 -7.76 -4.74
CA ILE A 192 -22.78 -7.57 -3.51
C ILE A 192 -22.26 -6.14 -3.41
N ILE A 193 -21.73 -5.62 -4.52
CA ILE A 193 -21.17 -4.27 -4.64
C ILE A 193 -21.98 -3.47 -5.67
N ALA A 194 -22.27 -2.21 -5.37
CA ALA A 194 -22.95 -1.29 -6.29
C ALA A 194 -21.93 -0.64 -7.26
N TYR A 195 -21.43 -1.45 -8.18
CA TYR A 195 -20.60 -0.94 -9.28
C TYR A 195 -21.40 0.00 -10.18
N TYR A 196 -20.71 0.89 -10.92
CA TYR A 196 -21.39 1.71 -11.92
C TYR A 196 -22.04 0.83 -13.00
N ASP A 197 -23.24 1.20 -13.42
CA ASP A 197 -24.04 0.40 -14.38
C ASP A 197 -23.36 0.22 -15.72
N ASP A 198 -22.60 1.23 -16.15
CA ASP A 198 -21.84 1.31 -17.40
C ASP A 198 -20.40 0.84 -17.27
N LEU A 199 -19.97 0.38 -16.09
CA LEU A 199 -18.59 -0.09 -15.90
C LEU A 199 -18.27 -1.24 -16.86
N THR A 200 -17.26 -0.98 -17.68
CA THR A 200 -16.64 -1.94 -18.62
C THR A 200 -15.24 -2.32 -18.17
N ARG A 201 -14.69 -3.39 -18.76
CA ARG A 201 -13.30 -3.79 -18.50
C ARG A 201 -12.31 -2.69 -18.93
N GLU A 202 -12.56 -2.04 -20.05
CA GLU A 202 -11.74 -0.94 -20.55
C GLU A 202 -11.70 0.25 -19.59
N GLU A 203 -12.82 0.53 -18.90
CA GLU A 203 -12.87 1.58 -17.89
C GLU A 203 -12.12 1.19 -16.62
N LEU A 204 -12.17 -0.09 -16.21
CA LEU A 204 -11.32 -0.60 -15.14
C LEU A 204 -9.84 -0.42 -15.50
N GLU A 205 -9.41 -0.88 -16.69
CA GLU A 205 -8.02 -0.79 -17.16
C GLU A 205 -7.51 0.65 -17.29
N ALA A 206 -8.41 1.62 -17.51
CA ALA A 206 -8.06 3.03 -17.60
C ALA A 206 -7.83 3.70 -16.22
N GLN A 207 -8.26 3.07 -15.13
CA GLN A 207 -8.29 3.69 -13.79
C GLN A 207 -7.62 2.83 -12.71
N PHE A 208 -7.18 1.65 -13.02
CA PHE A 208 -6.53 0.72 -12.12
C PHE A 208 -5.16 0.33 -12.70
N TYR A 209 -4.11 0.44 -11.92
CA TYR A 209 -2.72 0.20 -12.31
C TYR A 209 -2.13 -0.91 -11.43
N PRO A 210 -2.38 -2.19 -11.75
CA PRO A 210 -1.97 -3.32 -10.90
C PRO A 210 -0.48 -3.33 -10.56
N GLU A 211 0.37 -2.77 -11.43
CA GLU A 211 1.81 -2.67 -11.20
C GLU A 211 2.19 -1.83 -9.98
N GLU A 212 1.30 -0.92 -9.55
CA GLU A 212 1.50 0.01 -8.43
C GLU A 212 0.37 -0.06 -7.38
N ASP A 213 -0.88 -0.36 -7.81
CA ASP A 213 -2.08 -0.36 -6.96
C ASP A 213 -2.21 -1.66 -6.15
N PHE A 214 -1.16 -2.02 -5.40
CA PHE A 214 -1.17 -3.17 -4.52
C PHE A 214 -0.33 -2.95 -3.25
N TYR A 215 -0.62 -3.73 -2.23
CA TYR A 215 0.23 -3.95 -1.06
C TYR A 215 0.28 -5.45 -0.76
N LEU A 216 1.21 -5.88 0.09
CA LEU A 216 1.25 -7.27 0.55
C LEU A 216 0.55 -7.39 1.92
N ASP A 217 -0.24 -8.46 2.09
CA ASP A 217 -0.81 -8.83 3.38
C ASP A 217 0.26 -9.40 4.34
N GLU A 218 -0.13 -9.76 5.55
CA GLU A 218 0.76 -10.32 6.57
C GLU A 218 1.47 -11.63 6.15
N ASN A 219 0.93 -12.33 5.14
CA ASN A 219 1.49 -13.56 4.60
C ASN A 219 2.38 -13.31 3.37
N GLY A 220 2.53 -12.05 2.92
CA GLY A 220 3.28 -11.69 1.72
C GLY A 220 2.48 -11.88 0.42
N ASN A 221 1.17 -11.98 0.51
CA ASN A 221 0.28 -12.10 -0.65
C ASN A 221 -0.19 -10.74 -1.15
N PRO A 222 -0.27 -10.51 -2.46
CA PRO A 222 -0.70 -9.23 -3.00
C PRO A 222 -2.21 -9.00 -2.80
N VAL A 223 -2.53 -7.82 -2.34
CA VAL A 223 -3.89 -7.27 -2.24
C VAL A 223 -3.95 -6.07 -3.16
N PHE A 224 -4.62 -6.22 -4.28
CA PHE A 224 -4.86 -5.11 -5.21
C PHE A 224 -5.99 -4.23 -4.69
N TYR A 225 -5.96 -2.95 -5.02
CA TYR A 225 -7.04 -2.03 -4.68
C TYR A 225 -7.36 -1.11 -5.86
N VAL A 226 -8.63 -0.73 -5.97
CA VAL A 226 -9.06 0.33 -6.89
C VAL A 226 -9.40 1.57 -6.07
N GLN A 227 -8.93 2.72 -6.53
CA GLN A 227 -9.14 4.00 -5.84
C GLN A 227 -10.64 4.27 -5.62
N PRO A 228 -11.01 4.91 -4.49
CA PRO A 228 -12.41 5.24 -4.20
C PRO A 228 -13.06 6.03 -5.32
N SER A 229 -14.31 5.75 -5.63
CA SER A 229 -15.13 6.43 -6.65
C SER A 229 -14.72 6.18 -8.12
N TYR A 230 -13.80 5.25 -8.39
CA TYR A 230 -13.38 4.99 -9.77
C TYR A 230 -14.32 4.00 -10.49
N ILE A 231 -14.68 2.90 -9.85
CA ILE A 231 -15.51 1.86 -10.45
C ILE A 231 -16.85 1.63 -9.72
N ALA A 232 -17.00 2.25 -8.55
CA ALA A 232 -18.21 2.23 -7.74
C ALA A 232 -18.37 3.56 -7.01
N SER A 233 -19.52 3.80 -6.37
CA SER A 233 -19.71 5.03 -5.59
C SER A 233 -18.76 5.10 -4.39
N SER A 234 -18.47 6.32 -3.92
CA SER A 234 -17.65 6.53 -2.71
C SER A 234 -18.21 5.86 -1.44
N ALA A 235 -19.51 5.53 -1.44
CA ALA A 235 -20.15 4.82 -0.33
C ALA A 235 -19.67 3.37 -0.18
N GLU A 236 -19.15 2.76 -1.25
CA GLU A 236 -18.54 1.42 -1.22
C GLU A 236 -17.13 1.43 -0.63
N GLY A 237 -16.51 2.62 -0.52
CA GLY A 237 -15.14 2.78 -0.01
C GLY A 237 -14.08 2.29 -1.00
N VAL A 238 -12.99 1.76 -0.44
CA VAL A 238 -11.90 1.15 -1.22
C VAL A 238 -12.28 -0.29 -1.54
N LEU A 239 -12.28 -0.63 -2.82
CA LEU A 239 -12.49 -2.01 -3.26
C LEU A 239 -11.15 -2.74 -3.32
N THR A 240 -11.06 -3.89 -2.66
CA THR A 240 -9.84 -4.69 -2.58
C THR A 240 -10.05 -6.09 -3.15
N PHE A 241 -9.01 -6.61 -3.79
CA PHE A 241 -8.98 -7.90 -4.48
C PHE A 241 -7.74 -8.68 -4.01
N PRO A 242 -7.89 -9.49 -2.94
CA PRO A 242 -6.79 -10.31 -2.44
C PRO A 242 -6.57 -11.55 -3.32
N PHE A 243 -5.31 -11.86 -3.60
CA PHE A 243 -4.88 -13.10 -4.25
C PHE A 243 -3.69 -13.66 -3.49
N THR A 244 -3.53 -14.98 -3.52
CA THR A 244 -2.25 -15.55 -3.10
C THR A 244 -1.21 -15.38 -4.19
N LEU A 245 0.06 -15.26 -3.81
CA LEU A 245 1.15 -15.18 -4.79
C LEU A 245 1.21 -16.48 -5.64
N GLU A 246 0.89 -17.64 -5.03
CA GLU A 246 0.83 -18.93 -5.72
C GLU A 246 -0.24 -18.92 -6.84
N GLU A 247 -1.46 -18.42 -6.56
CA GLU A 247 -2.51 -18.30 -7.58
C GLU A 247 -2.07 -17.45 -8.77
N LEU A 248 -1.41 -16.31 -8.52
CA LEU A 248 -0.93 -15.46 -9.60
C LEU A 248 0.18 -16.12 -10.43
N LEU A 249 1.07 -16.88 -9.78
CA LEU A 249 2.16 -17.57 -10.47
C LEU A 249 1.67 -18.77 -11.29
N ASP A 250 0.61 -19.43 -10.85
CA ASP A 250 0.00 -20.56 -11.58
C ASP A 250 -0.73 -20.12 -12.87
N GLU A 251 -1.21 -18.87 -12.93
CA GLU A 251 -1.91 -18.29 -14.08
C GLU A 251 -0.98 -17.55 -15.06
N LEU A 252 0.33 -17.40 -14.73
CA LEU A 252 1.35 -16.77 -15.59
C LEU A 252 1.80 -17.68 -16.76
#